data_00acea4ed5ae0155cb04fb59689565a4
#
_entry.id   00acea4ed5ae0155cb04fb59689565a4
#
_cell.length_a   1.000
_cell.length_b   1.000
_cell.length_c   1.000
_cell.angle_alpha   90.00
_cell.angle_beta   90.00
_cell.angle_gamma   90.00
#
_symmetry.space_group_name_H-M   'P 1'
#
loop_
_entity.id
_entity.type
_entity.pdbx_description
1 polymer ?
#
loop_
_entity_poly.entity_id
_entity_poly.type
_entity_poly.pdbx_seq_one_letter_code
_entity_poly.pdbx_strand_id
1 'polypeptide(L)'
;MSSSSSLPSGNSPDLHLVVASPEEILAQQHANSDEWRGVLSLPAYLRREETLAEQDLTKDGGITVWALVYQPPGSNEQDRQVVCGCETIRKRAIVASNDTVEFVTAHGVCSVFCPPQYRGKGYAGRMIVDLGEKLKTWQSKGQLNLFSVLWSDIGKVCKCCNDCCDSSIDSHILVSHELLLIAT
;
A
#
# COMPACT_ATOMS: atom_id res chain seq x y z
N MET A 1 -22.45 25.63 -13.00
CA MET A 1 -23.04 24.70 -12.00
C MET A 1 -22.19 23.45 -12.01
N SER A 2 -21.20 23.36 -11.10
CA SER A 2 -20.38 22.16 -10.95
C SER A 2 -21.25 21.06 -10.33
N SER A 3 -21.60 20.04 -11.09
CA SER A 3 -22.17 18.82 -10.54
C SER A 3 -21.11 18.17 -9.65
N SER A 4 -21.30 18.20 -8.34
CA SER A 4 -20.51 17.37 -7.42
C SER A 4 -20.88 15.92 -7.72
N SER A 5 -20.18 15.29 -8.67
CA SER A 5 -20.30 13.86 -8.87
C SER A 5 -19.84 13.18 -7.61
N SER A 6 -20.73 12.47 -6.93
CA SER A 6 -20.36 11.69 -5.75
C SER A 6 -19.34 10.63 -6.17
N LEU A 7 -18.22 10.53 -5.40
CA LEU A 7 -17.20 9.50 -5.64
C LEU A 7 -17.83 8.09 -5.68
N PRO A 8 -17.39 7.22 -6.59
CA PRO A 8 -17.94 5.88 -6.77
C PRO A 8 -17.64 4.96 -5.56
N SER A 9 -18.25 3.77 -5.56
CA SER A 9 -17.89 2.72 -4.61
C SER A 9 -16.53 2.11 -4.93
N GLY A 10 -15.93 1.38 -3.99
CA GLY A 10 -14.66 0.68 -4.15
C GLY A 10 -14.62 -0.35 -5.29
N ASN A 11 -15.78 -0.77 -5.80
CA ASN A 11 -15.88 -1.71 -6.93
C ASN A 11 -15.88 -1.02 -8.31
N SER A 12 -15.76 0.31 -8.36
CA SER A 12 -15.77 1.03 -9.64
C SER A 12 -14.57 0.64 -10.51
N PRO A 13 -14.78 0.43 -11.83
CA PRO A 13 -13.69 0.23 -12.77
C PRO A 13 -12.83 1.49 -13.00
N ASP A 14 -13.33 2.67 -12.60
CA ASP A 14 -12.61 3.94 -12.74
C ASP A 14 -11.66 4.22 -11.57
N LEU A 15 -11.46 3.23 -10.67
CA LEU A 15 -10.46 3.26 -9.63
C LEU A 15 -9.20 2.53 -10.09
N HIS A 16 -8.06 3.19 -9.96
CA HIS A 16 -6.78 2.66 -10.40
C HIS A 16 -5.72 2.76 -9.31
N LEU A 17 -4.95 1.69 -9.09
CA LEU A 17 -3.77 1.73 -8.25
C LEU A 17 -2.57 2.21 -9.08
N VAL A 18 -1.97 3.30 -8.64
CA VAL A 18 -0.84 3.95 -9.31
C VAL A 18 0.30 4.24 -8.33
N VAL A 19 1.52 4.43 -8.84
CA VAL A 19 2.59 5.05 -8.05
C VAL A 19 2.24 6.53 -7.91
N ALA A 20 2.28 7.04 -6.69
CA ALA A 20 1.93 8.42 -6.39
C ALA A 20 2.97 9.40 -6.97
N SER A 21 2.51 10.53 -7.49
CA SER A 21 3.38 11.65 -7.86
C SER A 21 3.92 12.36 -6.60
N PRO A 22 4.99 13.17 -6.71
CA PRO A 22 5.49 13.95 -5.58
C PRO A 22 4.40 14.82 -4.92
N GLU A 23 3.52 15.42 -5.71
CA GLU A 23 2.41 16.23 -5.22
C GLU A 23 1.37 15.38 -4.48
N GLU A 24 1.08 14.18 -5.00
CA GLU A 24 0.17 13.23 -4.36
C GLU A 24 0.75 12.67 -3.06
N ILE A 25 2.07 12.43 -3.00
CA ILE A 25 2.78 12.03 -1.78
C ILE A 25 2.61 13.10 -0.71
N LEU A 26 2.92 14.35 -1.05
CA LEU A 26 2.78 15.47 -0.12
C LEU A 26 1.33 15.64 0.35
N ALA A 27 0.36 15.51 -0.57
CA ALA A 27 -1.06 15.58 -0.22
C ALA A 27 -1.49 14.45 0.73
N GLN A 28 -0.98 13.22 0.54
CA GLN A 28 -1.24 12.09 1.44
C GLN A 28 -0.61 12.34 2.83
N GLN A 29 0.62 12.85 2.91
CA GLN A 29 1.29 13.19 4.17
C GLN A 29 0.54 14.30 4.93
N HIS A 30 0.01 15.29 4.23
CA HIS A 30 -0.88 16.27 4.85
C HIS A 30 -2.17 15.64 5.38
N ALA A 31 -2.81 14.77 4.59
CA ALA A 31 -4.09 14.16 4.95
C ALA A 31 -4.00 13.22 6.16
N ASN A 32 -2.86 12.50 6.33
CA ASN A 32 -2.66 11.56 7.43
C ASN A 32 -1.98 12.19 8.66
N SER A 33 -1.48 13.42 8.53
CA SER A 33 -0.66 14.07 9.56
C SER A 33 -1.34 14.14 10.93
N ASP A 34 -2.64 14.40 10.97
CA ASP A 34 -3.37 14.52 12.24
C ASP A 34 -3.44 13.20 13.01
N GLU A 35 -3.41 12.05 12.31
CA GLU A 35 -3.41 10.74 12.95
C GLU A 35 -1.97 10.26 13.30
N TRP A 36 -0.94 10.65 12.51
CA TRP A 36 0.40 10.04 12.63
C TRP A 36 1.52 10.97 13.08
N ARG A 37 1.29 12.29 13.12
CA ARG A 37 2.33 13.23 13.57
C ARG A 37 2.57 13.19 15.09
N GLY A 38 1.63 12.67 15.87
CA GLY A 38 1.71 12.70 17.32
C GLY A 38 1.89 14.11 17.86
N VAL A 39 2.95 14.33 18.63
CA VAL A 39 3.27 15.66 19.22
C VAL A 39 4.05 16.58 18.27
N LEU A 40 4.39 16.11 17.08
CA LEU A 40 5.15 16.94 16.12
C LEU A 40 4.27 18.03 15.50
N SER A 41 4.89 19.20 15.24
CA SER A 41 4.26 20.16 14.33
C SER A 41 4.21 19.61 12.91
N LEU A 42 3.29 20.08 12.07
CA LEU A 42 3.20 19.63 10.67
C LEU A 42 4.53 19.79 9.90
N PRO A 43 5.26 20.91 9.98
CA PRO A 43 6.57 21.00 9.32
C PRO A 43 7.60 19.99 9.85
N ALA A 44 7.56 19.65 11.15
CA ALA A 44 8.47 18.66 11.72
C ALA A 44 8.09 17.23 11.27
N TYR A 45 6.80 16.96 11.13
CA TYR A 45 6.29 15.70 10.58
C TYR A 45 6.75 15.51 9.14
N LEU A 46 6.53 16.50 8.26
CA LEU A 46 6.93 16.42 6.86
C LEU A 46 8.45 16.22 6.70
N ARG A 47 9.28 16.93 7.49
CA ARG A 47 10.73 16.69 7.49
C ARG A 47 11.11 15.29 7.96
N ARG A 48 10.36 14.71 8.90
CA ARG A 48 10.55 13.31 9.30
C ARG A 48 10.31 12.37 8.12
N GLU A 49 9.22 12.56 7.37
CA GLU A 49 8.89 11.73 6.20
C GLU A 49 9.96 11.85 5.11
N GLU A 50 10.45 13.06 4.82
CA GLU A 50 11.59 13.28 3.92
C GLU A 50 12.84 12.51 4.41
N THR A 51 13.18 12.64 5.69
CA THR A 51 14.33 11.93 6.28
C THR A 51 14.18 10.42 6.18
N LEU A 52 12.97 9.89 6.42
CA LEU A 52 12.69 8.46 6.32
C LEU A 52 12.81 7.96 4.87
N ALA A 53 12.43 8.76 3.88
CA ALA A 53 12.55 8.40 2.48
C ALA A 53 14.02 8.31 1.99
N GLU A 54 14.96 8.98 2.67
CA GLU A 54 16.39 9.00 2.34
C GLU A 54 17.24 7.96 3.08
N GLN A 55 16.63 7.12 3.92
CA GLN A 55 17.35 6.09 4.66
C GLN A 55 17.82 4.94 3.73
N ASP A 56 18.82 4.19 4.15
CA ASP A 56 19.41 3.10 3.34
C ASP A 56 18.40 2.06 2.87
N LEU A 57 17.32 1.84 3.63
CA LEU A 57 16.27 0.89 3.27
C LEU A 57 15.26 1.48 2.26
N THR A 58 15.09 2.78 2.26
CA THR A 58 13.98 3.45 1.56
C THR A 58 14.42 4.24 0.33
N LYS A 59 15.65 4.75 0.32
CA LYS A 59 16.22 5.46 -0.83
C LYS A 59 16.30 4.58 -2.08
N ASP A 60 16.55 5.18 -3.25
CA ASP A 60 16.78 4.50 -4.53
C ASP A 60 15.66 3.52 -4.91
N GLY A 61 14.41 3.92 -4.66
CA GLY A 61 13.24 3.09 -4.93
C GLY A 61 13.03 1.97 -3.92
N GLY A 62 13.69 2.02 -2.75
CA GLY A 62 13.44 1.10 -1.64
C GLY A 62 12.03 1.26 -1.08
N ILE A 63 11.51 2.49 -1.02
CA ILE A 63 10.11 2.77 -0.72
C ILE A 63 9.35 3.10 -2.02
N THR A 64 8.11 2.66 -2.11
CA THR A 64 7.16 3.09 -3.14
C THR A 64 5.88 3.57 -2.46
N VAL A 65 5.48 4.79 -2.75
CA VAL A 65 4.20 5.33 -2.29
C VAL A 65 3.14 5.08 -3.35
N TRP A 66 2.03 4.48 -2.94
CA TRP A 66 0.93 4.11 -3.80
C TRP A 66 -0.27 5.01 -3.54
N ALA A 67 -1.02 5.30 -4.60
CA ALA A 67 -2.31 5.98 -4.53
C ALA A 67 -3.37 5.13 -5.22
N LEU A 68 -4.50 4.92 -4.56
CA LEU A 68 -5.73 4.53 -5.23
C LEU A 68 -6.40 5.82 -5.69
N VAL A 69 -6.53 5.98 -7.00
CA VAL A 69 -7.07 7.19 -7.61
C VAL A 69 -8.40 6.90 -8.30
N TYR A 70 -9.33 7.82 -8.19
CA TYR A 70 -10.50 7.88 -9.04
C TYR A 70 -10.19 8.76 -10.25
N GLN A 71 -10.33 8.19 -11.43
CA GLN A 71 -10.13 8.88 -12.70
C GLN A 71 -11.38 8.68 -13.58
N PRO A 72 -12.27 9.68 -13.66
CA PRO A 72 -13.47 9.57 -14.48
C PRO A 72 -13.13 9.31 -15.95
N PRO A 73 -13.95 8.56 -16.69
CA PRO A 73 -13.75 8.34 -18.12
C PRO A 73 -13.60 9.65 -18.89
N GLY A 74 -12.55 9.75 -19.71
CA GLY A 74 -12.27 10.94 -20.52
C GLY A 74 -11.60 12.11 -19.79
N SER A 75 -11.28 11.96 -18.49
CA SER A 75 -10.46 12.94 -17.76
C SER A 75 -8.97 12.74 -18.03
N ASN A 76 -8.18 13.81 -17.80
CA ASN A 76 -6.73 13.72 -17.88
C ASN A 76 -6.16 13.08 -16.60
N GLU A 77 -4.92 12.62 -16.69
CA GLU A 77 -4.22 12.05 -15.55
C GLU A 77 -4.07 13.06 -14.39
N GLN A 78 -3.91 14.35 -14.71
CA GLN A 78 -3.82 15.42 -13.71
C GLN A 78 -5.13 15.68 -12.97
N ASP A 79 -6.27 15.25 -13.52
CA ASP A 79 -7.60 15.44 -12.91
C ASP A 79 -8.00 14.29 -11.99
N ARG A 80 -7.11 13.28 -11.81
CA ARG A 80 -7.37 12.14 -10.96
C ARG A 80 -7.39 12.54 -9.48
N GLN A 81 -8.28 11.91 -8.72
CA GLN A 81 -8.45 12.18 -7.30
C GLN A 81 -7.95 11.01 -6.46
N VAL A 82 -6.98 11.27 -5.56
CA VAL A 82 -6.52 10.28 -4.57
C VAL A 82 -7.60 10.05 -3.53
N VAL A 83 -8.01 8.79 -3.35
CA VAL A 83 -9.05 8.39 -2.38
C VAL A 83 -8.52 7.50 -1.26
N CYS A 84 -7.36 6.88 -1.45
CA CYS A 84 -6.67 6.06 -0.45
C CYS A 84 -5.19 5.99 -0.81
N GLY A 85 -4.31 5.74 0.16
CA GLY A 85 -2.88 5.60 -0.06
C GLY A 85 -2.25 4.54 0.82
N CYS A 86 -1.09 4.04 0.43
CA CYS A 86 -0.22 3.20 1.25
C CYS A 86 1.22 3.28 0.77
N GLU A 87 2.09 2.63 1.51
CA GLU A 87 3.50 2.52 1.17
C GLU A 87 3.93 1.06 1.12
N THR A 88 4.92 0.77 0.28
CA THR A 88 5.60 -0.52 0.29
C THR A 88 7.10 -0.31 0.38
N ILE A 89 7.77 -1.14 1.19
CA ILE A 89 9.21 -1.12 1.35
C ILE A 89 9.75 -2.45 0.81
N ARG A 90 10.61 -2.36 -0.22
CA ARG A 90 11.30 -3.53 -0.78
C ARG A 90 12.31 -4.06 0.24
N LYS A 91 12.28 -5.37 0.47
CA LYS A 91 13.14 -6.06 1.42
C LYS A 91 13.81 -7.27 0.77
N ARG A 92 15.03 -7.60 1.20
CA ARG A 92 15.57 -8.94 1.01
C ARG A 92 14.95 -9.86 2.06
N ALA A 93 14.51 -11.01 1.61
CA ALA A 93 13.99 -12.06 2.48
C ALA A 93 14.70 -13.39 2.18
N ILE A 94 14.56 -14.32 3.09
CA ILE A 94 15.10 -15.67 2.98
C ILE A 94 13.90 -16.62 3.04
N VAL A 95 13.85 -17.54 2.09
CA VAL A 95 12.87 -18.64 2.08
C VAL A 95 13.64 -19.95 2.16
N ALA A 96 13.23 -20.82 3.07
CA ALA A 96 13.77 -22.15 3.22
C ALA A 96 12.70 -23.18 2.87
N SER A 97 13.02 -24.13 2.00
CA SER A 97 12.13 -25.23 1.58
C SER A 97 12.99 -26.45 1.22
N ASN A 98 12.64 -27.62 1.74
CA ASN A 98 13.27 -28.90 1.38
C ASN A 98 14.82 -28.84 1.32
N ASP A 99 15.47 -28.41 2.39
CA ASP A 99 16.92 -28.29 2.52
C ASP A 99 17.58 -27.22 1.62
N THR A 100 16.80 -26.42 0.92
CA THR A 100 17.28 -25.24 0.16
C THR A 100 16.99 -23.94 0.87
N VAL A 101 17.91 -22.99 0.73
CA VAL A 101 17.75 -21.62 1.27
C VAL A 101 17.95 -20.65 0.11
N GLU A 102 16.94 -19.83 -0.16
CA GLU A 102 16.96 -18.87 -1.26
C GLU A 102 16.76 -17.44 -0.76
N PHE A 103 17.46 -16.50 -1.39
CA PHE A 103 17.19 -15.07 -1.19
C PHE A 103 16.16 -14.61 -2.20
N VAL A 104 15.11 -13.98 -1.69
CA VAL A 104 13.99 -13.50 -2.51
C VAL A 104 13.73 -12.02 -2.24
N THR A 105 12.98 -11.39 -3.13
CA THR A 105 12.41 -10.07 -2.86
C THR A 105 11.06 -10.23 -2.18
N ALA A 106 10.84 -9.47 -1.13
CA ALA A 106 9.55 -9.33 -0.45
C ALA A 106 9.22 -7.84 -0.28
N HIS A 107 7.97 -7.54 0.00
CA HIS A 107 7.52 -6.17 0.26
C HIS A 107 6.84 -6.06 1.62
N GLY A 108 7.29 -5.13 2.45
CA GLY A 108 6.56 -4.72 3.64
C GLY A 108 5.51 -3.67 3.23
N VAL A 109 4.25 -3.93 3.51
CA VAL A 109 3.16 -2.96 3.29
C VAL A 109 2.92 -2.18 4.56
N CYS A 110 2.84 -0.86 4.48
CA CYS A 110 2.64 0.02 5.61
C CYS A 110 1.85 1.27 5.22
N SER A 111 1.57 2.11 6.21
CA SER A 111 0.95 3.44 6.01
C SER A 111 -0.36 3.41 5.22
N VAL A 112 -1.18 2.36 5.39
CA VAL A 112 -2.48 2.28 4.72
C VAL A 112 -3.42 3.31 5.31
N PHE A 113 -3.80 4.31 4.50
CA PHE A 113 -4.62 5.43 4.95
C PHE A 113 -5.71 5.78 3.95
N CYS A 114 -6.94 5.79 4.44
CA CYS A 114 -8.09 6.33 3.72
C CYS A 114 -8.58 7.57 4.49
N PRO A 115 -8.56 8.77 3.88
CA PRO A 115 -9.04 9.99 4.50
C PRO A 115 -10.47 9.82 5.04
N PRO A 116 -10.81 10.40 6.22
CA PRO A 116 -12.11 10.19 6.88
C PRO A 116 -13.31 10.42 5.97
N GLN A 117 -13.26 11.45 5.11
CA GLN A 117 -14.35 11.78 4.18
C GLN A 117 -14.58 10.73 3.08
N TYR A 118 -13.64 9.80 2.88
CA TYR A 118 -13.71 8.74 1.87
C TYR A 118 -13.97 7.35 2.45
N ARG A 119 -13.98 7.22 3.79
CA ARG A 119 -14.21 5.95 4.49
C ARG A 119 -15.61 5.38 4.22
N GLY A 120 -15.77 4.07 4.43
CA GLY A 120 -17.07 3.39 4.25
C GLY A 120 -17.42 3.04 2.80
N LYS A 121 -16.58 3.39 1.81
CA LYS A 121 -16.81 3.09 0.39
C LYS A 121 -16.03 1.87 -0.14
N GLY A 122 -15.22 1.21 0.70
CA GLY A 122 -14.46 0.02 0.32
C GLY A 122 -13.08 0.31 -0.32
N TYR A 123 -12.61 1.56 -0.31
CA TYR A 123 -11.36 1.93 -1.00
C TYR A 123 -10.11 1.25 -0.45
N ALA A 124 -9.96 1.17 0.87
CA ALA A 124 -8.79 0.51 1.46
C ALA A 124 -8.74 -0.99 1.09
N GLY A 125 -9.88 -1.67 1.12
CA GLY A 125 -9.98 -3.06 0.69
C GLY A 125 -9.61 -3.23 -0.78
N ARG A 126 -10.17 -2.42 -1.67
CA ARG A 126 -9.83 -2.41 -3.10
C ARG A 126 -8.33 -2.20 -3.31
N MET A 127 -7.74 -1.21 -2.64
CA MET A 127 -6.33 -0.90 -2.76
C MET A 127 -5.45 -2.08 -2.37
N ILE A 128 -5.74 -2.76 -1.25
CA ILE A 128 -4.95 -3.91 -0.79
C ILE A 128 -5.05 -5.08 -1.77
N VAL A 129 -6.22 -5.34 -2.36
CA VAL A 129 -6.38 -6.38 -3.39
C VAL A 129 -5.55 -6.04 -4.64
N ASP A 130 -5.71 -4.83 -5.19
CA ASP A 130 -4.96 -4.41 -6.39
C ASP A 130 -3.45 -4.37 -6.11
N LEU A 131 -3.04 -3.96 -4.90
CA LEU A 131 -1.64 -3.98 -4.47
C LEU A 131 -1.08 -5.39 -4.41
N GLY A 132 -1.81 -6.35 -3.85
CA GLY A 132 -1.41 -7.75 -3.81
C GLY A 132 -1.07 -8.28 -5.20
N GLU A 133 -1.93 -8.04 -6.18
CA GLU A 133 -1.66 -8.43 -7.57
C GLU A 133 -0.44 -7.70 -8.15
N LYS A 134 -0.32 -6.40 -7.90
CA LYS A 134 0.81 -5.59 -8.37
C LYS A 134 2.14 -6.05 -7.79
N LEU A 135 2.18 -6.41 -6.52
CA LEU A 135 3.40 -6.81 -5.83
C LEU A 135 3.96 -8.16 -6.30
N LYS A 136 3.17 -9.02 -6.93
CA LYS A 136 3.66 -10.30 -7.48
C LYS A 136 4.82 -10.11 -8.45
N THR A 137 4.86 -8.99 -9.17
CA THR A 137 5.89 -8.71 -10.18
C THR A 137 6.65 -7.39 -9.95
N TRP A 138 6.21 -6.56 -8.99
CA TRP A 138 6.82 -5.26 -8.75
C TRP A 138 8.24 -5.41 -8.22
N GLN A 139 9.21 -4.79 -8.92
CA GLN A 139 10.65 -4.85 -8.58
C GLN A 139 11.23 -6.27 -8.51
N SER A 140 10.63 -7.25 -9.14
CA SER A 140 10.98 -8.67 -9.05
C SER A 140 12.22 -9.08 -9.85
N LYS A 141 12.82 -8.18 -10.62
CA LYS A 141 13.98 -8.48 -11.51
C LYS A 141 13.77 -9.73 -12.38
N GLY A 142 12.54 -9.97 -12.83
CA GLY A 142 12.18 -11.10 -13.71
C GLY A 142 11.76 -12.38 -12.97
N GLN A 143 11.69 -12.36 -11.64
CA GLN A 143 11.14 -13.45 -10.84
C GLN A 143 9.87 -12.97 -10.14
N LEU A 144 8.96 -13.88 -9.79
CA LEU A 144 7.81 -13.53 -8.95
C LEU A 144 8.27 -13.25 -7.52
N ASN A 145 7.70 -12.24 -6.90
CA ASN A 145 7.85 -12.03 -5.47
C ASN A 145 7.02 -13.07 -4.73
N LEU A 146 7.61 -13.73 -3.74
CA LEU A 146 6.94 -14.86 -3.09
C LEU A 146 5.92 -14.43 -2.05
N PHE A 147 6.15 -13.29 -1.37
CA PHE A 147 5.23 -12.83 -0.34
C PHE A 147 5.36 -11.32 -0.07
N SER A 148 4.33 -10.78 0.55
CA SER A 148 4.36 -9.47 1.19
C SER A 148 3.92 -9.57 2.65
N VAL A 149 4.32 -8.61 3.47
CA VAL A 149 4.02 -8.58 4.91
C VAL A 149 3.34 -7.26 5.24
N LEU A 150 2.21 -7.34 5.91
CA LEU A 150 1.49 -6.18 6.44
C LEU A 150 1.43 -6.28 7.97
N TRP A 151 1.87 -5.23 8.66
CA TRP A 151 1.63 -5.06 10.10
C TRP A 151 0.42 -4.15 10.29
N SER A 152 -0.53 -4.59 11.10
CA SER A 152 -1.78 -3.86 11.31
C SER A 152 -2.03 -3.62 12.80
N ASP A 153 -2.21 -2.36 13.18
CA ASP A 153 -2.59 -1.95 14.53
C ASP A 153 -4.07 -2.23 14.83
N ILE A 154 -4.89 -2.43 13.80
CA ILE A 154 -6.32 -2.74 13.95
C ILE A 154 -6.62 -4.24 14.11
N GLY A 155 -5.59 -5.07 14.27
CA GLY A 155 -5.72 -6.52 14.49
C GLY A 155 -6.17 -7.30 13.25
N LYS A 156 -6.64 -8.55 13.47
CA LYS A 156 -7.03 -9.49 12.40
C LYS A 156 -8.31 -9.11 11.62
N VAL A 157 -8.90 -7.97 11.88
CA VAL A 157 -10.16 -7.54 11.25
C VAL A 157 -9.90 -6.82 9.93
N CYS A 158 -9.03 -7.35 9.10
CA CYS A 158 -9.09 -7.01 7.68
C CYS A 158 -10.17 -7.90 7.06
N LYS A 159 -11.42 -7.47 7.11
CA LYS A 159 -12.54 -8.16 6.45
C LYS A 159 -12.39 -8.26 4.92
N CYS A 160 -11.42 -7.58 4.36
CA CYS A 160 -11.04 -7.71 2.94
C CYS A 160 -10.32 -9.03 2.66
N CYS A 161 -9.81 -9.74 3.67
CA CYS A 161 -9.05 -10.98 3.47
C CYS A 161 -9.90 -12.24 3.60
N ASN A 162 -11.20 -12.16 3.93
CA ASN A 162 -12.03 -13.36 3.97
C ASN A 162 -12.25 -13.97 2.59
N ASP A 163 -12.13 -13.19 1.52
CA ASP A 163 -12.25 -13.68 0.14
C ASP A 163 -10.87 -13.82 -0.56
N CYS A 164 -9.80 -13.25 0.01
CA CYS A 164 -8.44 -13.35 -0.53
C CYS A 164 -7.62 -14.48 0.08
N CYS A 165 -8.11 -15.08 1.16
CA CYS A 165 -7.50 -16.26 1.78
C CYS A 165 -8.16 -17.54 1.26
N ASP A 166 -8.38 -17.64 -0.05
CA ASP A 166 -8.62 -18.94 -0.65
C ASP A 166 -7.31 -19.72 -0.55
N SER A 167 -7.40 -20.89 0.10
CA SER A 167 -6.29 -21.79 0.38
C SER A 167 -5.64 -22.40 -0.88
N SER A 168 -5.96 -21.88 -2.06
CA SER A 168 -5.40 -22.27 -3.35
C SER A 168 -4.40 -21.26 -3.96
N ILE A 169 -4.15 -20.12 -3.31
CA ILE A 169 -3.14 -19.17 -3.77
C ILE A 169 -1.92 -19.26 -2.85
N ASP A 170 -0.83 -19.82 -3.36
CA ASP A 170 0.48 -19.97 -2.71
C ASP A 170 1.20 -18.63 -2.37
N SER A 171 0.49 -17.54 -2.19
CA SER A 171 1.06 -16.26 -1.76
C SER A 171 0.39 -15.79 -0.48
N HIS A 172 0.99 -16.13 0.66
CA HIS A 172 0.51 -15.74 1.97
C HIS A 172 0.79 -14.27 2.24
N ILE A 173 -0.26 -13.45 2.34
CA ILE A 173 -0.19 -12.17 3.02
C ILE A 173 -0.26 -12.47 4.51
N LEU A 174 0.87 -12.35 5.21
CA LEU A 174 0.92 -12.57 6.66
C LEU A 174 0.68 -11.25 7.37
N VAL A 175 -0.38 -11.22 8.16
CA VAL A 175 -0.62 -10.18 9.17
C VAL A 175 -0.25 -10.78 10.52
N SER A 176 0.87 -10.39 11.12
CA SER A 176 1.16 -10.75 12.49
C SER A 176 2.13 -9.78 13.18
N HIS A 177 1.95 -9.61 14.49
CA HIS A 177 2.92 -8.97 15.38
C HIS A 177 4.19 -9.82 15.59
N GLU A 178 4.20 -11.05 15.17
CA GLU A 178 5.32 -11.97 15.24
C GLU A 178 5.80 -12.33 13.85
N LEU A 179 7.12 -12.35 13.70
CA LEU A 179 7.78 -12.78 12.47
C LEU A 179 7.45 -14.25 12.24
N LEU A 180 6.47 -14.56 11.42
CA LEU A 180 6.19 -15.94 11.04
C LEU A 180 6.94 -16.24 9.75
N LEU A 181 8.04 -16.99 9.86
CA LEU A 181 8.65 -17.68 8.75
C LEU A 181 7.73 -18.82 8.36
N ILE A 182 7.11 -18.78 7.19
CA ILE A 182 6.38 -19.90 6.65
C ILE A 182 7.35 -20.70 5.79
N ALA A 183 7.65 -21.90 6.25
CA ALA A 183 8.15 -22.98 5.42
C ALA A 183 6.93 -23.69 4.81
N THR A 184 6.88 -23.81 3.49
CA THR A 184 5.98 -24.70 2.78
C THR A 184 6.68 -26.01 2.48
#